data_f821414164abe52a5472d122175c8e3a
#
_entry.id   f821414164abe52a5472d122175c8e3a
#
_cell.length_a   1.000
_cell.length_b   1.000
_cell.length_c   1.000
_cell.angle_alpha   90.00
_cell.angle_beta   90.00
_cell.angle_gamma   90.00
#
_symmetry.space_group_name_H-M   'P 1'
#
loop_
_entity.id
_entity.type
_entity.pdbx_description
1 polymer ?
#
loop_
_entity_poly.entity_id
_entity_poly.type
_entity_poly.pdbx_seq_one_letter_code
_entity_poly.pdbx_strand_id
1 'polypeptide(L)'
;LAIGKNLLVAFMSWEGYNYEDAIIVSQRLVKDDAFTSVHINSYTAEIRETTLGKEEFTRDIPNAGERALKNLDEEGMVRIGTRVGPNDILVGKVAPKSKTELTPEERLLHAIFGRAGEDVKNVSSKLPAGVRGVVIGAEKFSRKVNMTATERREAHEKIRSFENEYDAVLRRELQRCIDDLNEYVGSKMKDPSTKKLMAVTEASLF
;
A
#
# COMPACT_ATOMS: atom_id res chain seq x y z
N LEU A 1 12.77 -5.36 -18.74
CA LEU A 1 12.06 -4.11 -19.00
C LEU A 1 13.09 -3.05 -19.42
N ALA A 2 12.93 -2.45 -20.60
CA ALA A 2 13.78 -1.36 -21.08
C ALA A 2 13.08 -0.01 -20.77
N ILE A 3 13.79 0.87 -20.07
CA ILE A 3 13.32 2.23 -19.76
C ILE A 3 14.23 3.21 -20.48
N GLY A 4 13.66 4.05 -21.33
CA GLY A 4 14.46 5.04 -22.07
C GLY A 4 13.67 5.72 -23.17
N LYS A 5 14.35 6.64 -23.87
CA LYS A 5 13.81 7.39 -25.00
C LYS A 5 14.90 7.60 -26.02
N ASN A 6 14.55 7.47 -27.30
CA ASN A 6 15.47 7.78 -28.38
C ASN A 6 15.65 9.29 -28.50
N LEU A 7 16.89 9.72 -28.53
CA LEU A 7 17.28 11.12 -28.64
C LEU A 7 18.23 11.34 -29.80
N LEU A 8 18.25 12.57 -30.31
CA LEU A 8 19.31 13.00 -31.22
C LEU A 8 20.59 13.27 -30.42
N VAL A 9 21.68 12.62 -30.79
CA VAL A 9 22.98 12.69 -30.11
C VAL A 9 24.05 13.22 -31.07
N ALA A 10 24.89 14.13 -30.61
CA ALA A 10 26.10 14.55 -31.29
C ALA A 10 27.33 13.99 -30.57
N PHE A 11 28.21 13.32 -31.30
CA PHE A 11 29.50 12.82 -30.80
C PHE A 11 30.60 13.84 -31.08
N MET A 12 30.89 14.67 -30.11
CA MET A 12 31.90 15.72 -30.23
C MET A 12 32.41 16.13 -28.84
N SER A 13 33.64 16.69 -28.81
CA SER A 13 34.14 17.32 -27.58
C SER A 13 33.43 18.65 -27.37
N TRP A 14 33.06 18.92 -26.10
CA TRP A 14 32.39 20.15 -25.73
C TRP A 14 33.05 20.80 -24.51
N GLU A 15 34.06 21.63 -24.78
CA GLU A 15 34.80 22.42 -23.77
C GLU A 15 35.28 21.64 -22.54
N GLY A 16 35.46 20.33 -22.66
CA GLY A 16 35.88 19.44 -21.60
C GLY A 16 34.75 19.01 -20.64
N TYR A 17 33.53 19.51 -20.78
CA TYR A 17 32.41 19.14 -19.91
C TYR A 17 31.87 17.71 -20.15
N ASN A 18 32.27 17.08 -21.24
CA ASN A 18 31.95 15.68 -21.52
C ASN A 18 33.19 14.76 -21.45
N TYR A 19 34.16 15.11 -20.59
CA TYR A 19 35.35 14.31 -20.36
C TYR A 19 35.04 12.97 -19.71
N GLU A 20 35.68 11.89 -20.16
CA GLU A 20 35.43 10.49 -19.75
C GLU A 20 33.94 10.08 -19.90
N ASP A 21 33.29 9.76 -18.81
CA ASP A 21 31.90 9.27 -18.78
C ASP A 21 30.85 10.39 -18.67
N ALA A 22 31.27 11.65 -18.68
CA ALA A 22 30.39 12.79 -18.58
C ALA A 22 29.61 13.00 -19.88
N ILE A 23 28.33 13.29 -19.75
CA ILE A 23 27.42 13.56 -20.86
C ILE A 23 26.74 14.91 -20.64
N ILE A 24 26.76 15.77 -21.65
CA ILE A 24 26.03 17.03 -21.64
C ILE A 24 24.63 16.76 -22.19
N VAL A 25 23.61 17.19 -21.47
CA VAL A 25 22.23 17.05 -21.87
C VAL A 25 21.57 18.41 -22.09
N SER A 26 20.65 18.47 -23.04
CA SER A 26 19.83 19.67 -23.27
C SER A 26 18.87 19.91 -22.10
N GLN A 27 18.70 21.18 -21.70
CA GLN A 27 17.71 21.57 -20.69
C GLN A 27 16.28 21.14 -21.06
N ARG A 28 16.00 20.98 -22.34
CA ARG A 28 14.71 20.49 -22.83
C ARG A 28 14.39 19.10 -22.29
N LEU A 29 15.37 18.20 -22.13
CA LEU A 29 15.15 16.87 -21.59
C LEU A 29 14.65 16.92 -20.14
N VAL A 30 15.15 17.87 -19.36
CA VAL A 30 14.70 18.08 -17.97
C VAL A 30 13.32 18.72 -17.97
N LYS A 31 13.05 19.71 -18.84
CA LYS A 31 11.75 20.38 -18.93
C LYS A 31 10.65 19.46 -19.40
N ASP A 32 10.94 18.56 -20.33
CA ASP A 32 10.00 17.62 -20.93
C ASP A 32 9.92 16.29 -20.14
N ASP A 33 10.60 16.19 -18.99
CA ASP A 33 10.69 14.98 -18.14
C ASP A 33 11.02 13.70 -18.93
N ALA A 34 11.91 13.82 -19.94
CA ALA A 34 12.13 12.76 -20.94
C ALA A 34 12.69 11.46 -20.34
N PHE A 35 13.46 11.56 -19.24
CA PHE A 35 14.05 10.43 -18.52
C PHE A 35 13.55 10.30 -17.09
N THR A 36 12.46 10.97 -16.77
CA THR A 36 11.83 10.88 -15.45
C THR A 36 11.11 9.55 -15.30
N SER A 37 11.39 8.83 -14.23
CA SER A 37 10.74 7.57 -13.90
C SER A 37 10.03 7.66 -12.56
N VAL A 38 8.92 6.95 -12.44
CA VAL A 38 8.16 6.81 -11.20
C VAL A 38 8.42 5.41 -10.65
N HIS A 39 8.90 5.33 -9.41
CA HIS A 39 9.16 4.08 -8.72
C HIS A 39 8.15 3.93 -7.58
N ILE A 40 7.40 2.84 -7.58
CA ILE A 40 6.45 2.50 -6.53
C ILE A 40 7.03 1.34 -5.74
N ASN A 41 7.31 1.59 -4.46
CA ASN A 41 7.84 0.59 -3.54
C ASN A 41 6.76 0.25 -2.50
N SER A 42 6.56 -1.02 -2.23
CA SER A 42 5.66 -1.50 -1.18
C SER A 42 6.46 -1.98 0.02
N TYR A 43 6.01 -1.60 1.22
CA TYR A 43 6.57 -2.02 2.49
C TYR A 43 5.48 -2.73 3.27
N THR A 44 5.76 -3.95 3.71
CA THR A 44 4.83 -4.76 4.49
C THR A 44 5.28 -4.87 5.93
N ALA A 45 4.34 -4.78 6.86
CA ALA A 45 4.56 -5.02 8.26
C ALA A 45 3.55 -6.07 8.75
N GLU A 46 4.02 -7.04 9.52
CA GLU A 46 3.20 -8.13 10.04
C GLU A 46 3.24 -8.13 11.57
N ILE A 47 2.12 -8.44 12.19
CA ILE A 47 2.04 -8.72 13.62
C ILE A 47 2.43 -10.18 13.84
N ARG A 48 3.42 -10.40 14.69
CA ARG A 48 3.87 -11.74 15.08
C ARG A 48 3.44 -12.02 16.51
N GLU A 49 3.13 -13.26 16.77
CA GLU A 49 2.89 -13.75 18.12
C GLU A 49 4.22 -14.31 18.67
N THR A 50 4.70 -13.71 19.74
CA THR A 50 5.94 -14.11 20.40
C THR A 50 5.61 -14.87 21.68
N THR A 51 6.58 -15.60 22.25
CA THR A 51 6.43 -16.29 23.54
C THR A 51 6.11 -15.35 24.71
N LEU A 52 6.39 -14.05 24.55
CA LEU A 52 6.15 -13.01 25.56
C LEU A 52 4.80 -12.31 25.38
N GLY A 53 4.14 -12.52 24.26
CA GLY A 53 2.89 -11.89 23.90
C GLY A 53 2.83 -11.50 22.42
N LYS A 54 1.71 -10.92 22.03
CA LYS A 54 1.45 -10.49 20.65
C LYS A 54 2.01 -9.10 20.40
N GLU A 55 2.63 -8.89 19.23
CA GLU A 55 2.98 -7.55 18.75
C GLU A 55 1.69 -6.76 18.43
N GLU A 56 1.75 -5.44 18.49
CA GLU A 56 0.61 -4.58 18.24
C GLU A 56 0.99 -3.38 17.38
N PHE A 57 0.09 -2.99 16.45
CA PHE A 57 0.22 -1.74 15.73
C PHE A 57 -0.38 -0.62 16.58
N THR A 58 0.41 0.41 16.83
CA THR A 58 0.01 1.54 17.64
C THR A 58 0.80 2.80 17.28
N ARG A 59 0.18 3.93 17.53
CA ARG A 59 0.87 5.23 17.49
C ARG A 59 1.68 5.50 18.77
N ASP A 60 1.30 4.86 19.87
CA ASP A 60 1.99 4.99 21.16
C ASP A 60 3.27 4.14 21.16
N ILE A 61 4.36 4.77 20.73
CA ILE A 61 5.66 4.12 20.51
C ILE A 61 6.63 4.63 21.53
N PRO A 62 7.20 3.77 22.39
CA PRO A 62 8.20 4.18 23.38
C PRO A 62 9.42 4.80 22.71
N ASN A 63 9.93 5.87 23.35
CA ASN A 63 11.13 6.58 22.91
C ASN A 63 11.05 7.18 21.49
N ALA A 64 9.85 7.39 20.95
CA ALA A 64 9.63 8.08 19.70
C ALA A 64 9.28 9.56 19.96
N GLY A 65 10.03 10.48 19.34
CA GLY A 65 9.71 11.90 19.45
C GLY A 65 8.43 12.27 18.68
N GLU A 66 7.72 13.30 19.11
CA GLU A 66 6.48 13.77 18.48
C GLU A 66 6.61 14.00 16.96
N ARG A 67 7.80 14.41 16.51
CA ARG A 67 8.11 14.61 15.09
C ARG A 67 7.95 13.32 14.27
N ALA A 68 8.38 12.19 14.82
CA ALA A 68 8.28 10.89 14.17
C ALA A 68 6.83 10.36 14.15
N LEU A 69 6.03 10.77 15.14
CA LEU A 69 4.64 10.36 15.30
C LEU A 69 3.64 11.25 14.56
N LYS A 70 4.06 12.44 14.11
CA LYS A 70 3.19 13.45 13.48
C LYS A 70 2.42 12.91 12.28
N ASN A 71 3.07 12.09 11.50
CA ASN A 71 2.57 11.58 10.21
C ASN A 71 1.75 10.29 10.36
N LEU A 72 1.66 9.74 11.56
CA LEU A 72 0.91 8.52 11.85
C LEU A 72 -0.55 8.84 12.20
N ASP A 73 -1.45 7.96 11.85
CA ASP A 73 -2.83 7.95 12.30
C ASP A 73 -2.95 7.33 13.72
N GLU A 74 -4.18 7.18 14.23
CA GLU A 74 -4.43 6.61 15.55
C GLU A 74 -4.07 5.11 15.64
N GLU A 75 -4.10 4.42 14.51
CA GLU A 75 -3.72 3.01 14.40
C GLU A 75 -2.22 2.78 14.18
N GLY A 76 -1.42 3.85 14.14
CA GLY A 76 0.02 3.80 13.95
C GLY A 76 0.45 3.65 12.48
N MET A 77 -0.43 3.84 11.51
CA MET A 77 -0.08 3.84 10.08
C MET A 77 0.19 5.25 9.56
N VAL A 78 1.12 5.36 8.60
CA VAL A 78 1.40 6.63 7.94
C VAL A 78 0.22 7.06 7.07
N ARG A 79 -0.13 8.36 7.14
CA ARG A 79 -1.25 8.91 6.37
C ARG A 79 -0.92 9.01 4.88
N ILE A 80 -1.91 8.73 4.04
CA ILE A 80 -1.80 8.88 2.58
C ILE A 80 -1.55 10.36 2.23
N GLY A 81 -0.70 10.61 1.23
CA GLY A 81 -0.29 11.95 0.82
C GLY A 81 0.88 12.54 1.63
N THR A 82 1.35 11.86 2.68
CA THR A 82 2.47 12.30 3.50
C THR A 82 3.79 12.14 2.76
N ARG A 83 4.63 13.17 2.81
CA ARG A 83 6.03 13.06 2.37
C ARG A 83 6.87 12.41 3.46
N VAL A 84 7.55 11.33 3.10
CA VAL A 84 8.39 10.55 4.00
C VAL A 84 9.84 10.57 3.55
N GLY A 85 10.74 10.58 4.52
CA GLY A 85 12.18 10.57 4.34
C GLY A 85 12.87 9.43 5.07
N PRO A 86 14.20 9.34 4.98
CA PRO A 86 14.98 8.29 5.63
C PRO A 86 14.68 8.21 7.13
N ASN A 87 14.50 7.01 7.64
CA ASN A 87 14.18 6.69 9.05
C ASN A 87 12.80 7.14 9.55
N ASP A 88 11.95 7.76 8.71
CA ASP A 88 10.56 8.01 9.10
C ASP A 88 9.82 6.70 9.36
N ILE A 89 8.94 6.71 10.35
CA ILE A 89 8.13 5.55 10.70
C ILE A 89 6.98 5.45 9.71
N LEU A 90 6.90 4.31 9.02
CA LEU A 90 5.79 3.98 8.12
C LEU A 90 4.65 3.29 8.88
N VAL A 91 5.01 2.36 9.77
CA VAL A 91 4.05 1.64 10.61
C VAL A 91 4.62 1.54 12.01
N GLY A 92 3.91 2.11 12.97
CA GLY A 92 4.21 2.01 14.37
C GLY A 92 3.88 0.63 14.90
N LYS A 93 4.87 -0.07 15.44
CA LYS A 93 4.72 -1.41 16.00
C LYS A 93 5.48 -1.54 17.30
N VAL A 94 4.85 -2.13 18.28
CA VAL A 94 5.45 -2.44 19.58
C VAL A 94 5.42 -3.95 19.82
N ALA A 95 6.41 -4.44 20.55
CA ALA A 95 6.49 -5.82 20.99
C ALA A 95 6.74 -5.87 22.52
N PRO A 96 6.17 -6.84 23.23
CA PRO A 96 6.42 -6.99 24.66
C PRO A 96 7.90 -7.27 24.95
N LYS A 97 8.43 -6.64 26.01
CA LYS A 97 9.79 -6.86 26.50
C LYS A 97 9.87 -8.08 27.42
N SER A 98 10.97 -8.82 27.36
CA SER A 98 11.30 -9.77 28.41
C SER A 98 11.87 -9.07 29.63
N LYS A 99 11.68 -9.64 30.83
CA LYS A 99 12.27 -9.12 32.08
C LYS A 99 13.80 -9.00 32.05
N THR A 100 14.46 -9.75 31.16
CA THR A 100 15.91 -9.71 30.97
C THR A 100 16.38 -8.59 30.06
N GLU A 101 15.50 -7.98 29.27
CA GLU A 101 15.81 -6.87 28.37
C GLU A 101 15.66 -5.49 29.02
N LEU A 102 15.28 -5.44 30.31
CA LEU A 102 15.19 -4.19 31.06
C LEU A 102 16.59 -3.64 31.34
N THR A 103 16.77 -2.34 31.10
CA THR A 103 17.98 -1.62 31.49
C THR A 103 18.13 -1.59 33.02
N PRO A 104 19.34 -1.38 33.57
CA PRO A 104 19.51 -1.23 35.03
C PRO A 104 18.60 -0.16 35.63
N GLU A 105 18.40 0.96 34.92
CA GLU A 105 17.54 2.07 35.35
C GLU A 105 16.07 1.63 35.35
N GLU A 106 15.61 0.95 34.33
CA GLU A 106 14.25 0.41 34.25
C GLU A 106 13.98 -0.61 35.35
N ARG A 107 14.95 -1.47 35.66
CA ARG A 107 14.85 -2.43 36.80
C ARG A 107 14.71 -1.72 38.13
N LEU A 108 15.47 -0.64 38.33
CA LEU A 108 15.41 0.18 39.54
C LEU A 108 14.04 0.85 39.67
N LEU A 109 13.53 1.43 38.59
CA LEU A 109 12.21 2.05 38.56
C LEU A 109 11.09 1.00 38.82
N HIS A 110 11.21 -0.17 38.23
CA HIS A 110 10.30 -1.29 38.53
C HIS A 110 10.32 -1.73 39.99
N ALA A 111 11.50 -1.70 40.62
CA ALA A 111 11.64 -2.06 42.04
C ALA A 111 11.04 -1.00 42.98
N ILE A 112 11.12 0.27 42.61
CA ILE A 112 10.67 1.41 43.44
C ILE A 112 9.17 1.71 43.25
N PHE A 113 8.72 1.76 42.02
CA PHE A 113 7.37 2.23 41.62
C PHE A 113 6.43 1.12 41.14
N GLY A 114 6.83 -0.15 41.26
CA GLY A 114 6.07 -1.26 40.69
C GLY A 114 6.16 -1.25 39.15
N ARG A 115 5.04 -1.47 38.44
CA ARG A 115 5.00 -1.53 36.97
C ARG A 115 5.09 -0.13 36.31
N ALA A 116 5.99 0.72 36.74
CA ALA A 116 6.21 2.04 36.16
C ALA A 116 7.33 2.01 35.12
N GLY A 117 7.19 1.20 34.10
CA GLY A 117 8.11 1.15 32.95
C GLY A 117 7.39 0.62 31.73
N GLU A 118 7.78 1.08 30.55
CA GLU A 118 7.24 0.60 29.30
C GLU A 118 7.57 -0.89 29.12
N ASP A 119 6.56 -1.74 29.30
CA ASP A 119 6.68 -3.21 29.12
C ASP A 119 6.84 -3.60 27.64
N VAL A 120 7.00 -2.63 26.74
CA VAL A 120 7.07 -2.81 25.30
C VAL A 120 8.31 -2.17 24.69
N LYS A 121 8.81 -2.75 23.60
CA LYS A 121 9.91 -2.20 22.79
C LYS A 121 9.41 -1.77 21.43
N ASN A 122 10.03 -0.72 20.89
CA ASN A 122 9.77 -0.23 19.56
C ASN A 122 10.35 -1.18 18.51
N VAL A 123 9.48 -1.76 17.67
CA VAL A 123 9.81 -2.61 16.51
C VAL A 123 9.15 -2.08 15.23
N SER A 124 8.93 -0.78 15.18
CA SER A 124 8.27 -0.09 14.07
C SER A 124 9.00 -0.26 12.75
N SER A 125 8.22 -0.35 11.68
CA SER A 125 8.76 -0.34 10.31
C SER A 125 9.14 1.08 9.92
N LYS A 126 10.42 1.27 9.53
CA LYS A 126 10.98 2.56 9.13
C LYS A 126 11.37 2.55 7.67
N LEU A 127 11.31 3.73 7.03
CA LEU A 127 11.80 3.89 5.67
C LEU A 127 13.33 3.71 5.63
N PRO A 128 13.87 2.92 4.69
CA PRO A 128 15.32 2.73 4.53
C PRO A 128 16.06 4.03 4.27
N ALA A 129 17.36 4.04 4.60
CA ALA A 129 18.24 5.15 4.29
C ALA A 129 18.31 5.40 2.77
N GLY A 130 18.36 6.67 2.37
CA GLY A 130 18.45 7.08 0.97
C GLY A 130 17.14 7.11 0.19
N VAL A 131 16.06 6.58 0.73
CA VAL A 131 14.74 6.61 0.08
C VAL A 131 13.94 7.81 0.56
N ARG A 132 13.29 8.48 -0.40
CA ARG A 132 12.32 9.57 -0.14
C ARG A 132 11.15 9.41 -1.09
N GLY A 133 9.96 9.75 -0.63
CA GLY A 133 8.78 9.64 -1.48
C GLY A 133 7.53 10.22 -0.86
N VAL A 134 6.40 9.95 -1.50
CA VAL A 134 5.07 10.30 -1.03
C VAL A 134 4.28 9.01 -0.88
N VAL A 135 3.60 8.87 0.23
CA VAL A 135 2.71 7.71 0.47
C VAL A 135 1.49 7.83 -0.42
N ILE A 136 1.30 6.86 -1.32
CA ILE A 136 0.16 6.83 -2.26
C ILE A 136 -0.97 5.92 -1.79
N GLY A 137 -0.69 4.95 -0.92
CA GLY A 137 -1.67 4.03 -0.36
C GLY A 137 -1.17 3.40 0.92
N ALA A 138 -2.10 3.04 1.80
CA ALA A 138 -1.86 2.27 3.01
C ALA A 138 -3.10 1.38 3.23
N GLU A 139 -2.88 0.09 3.41
CA GLU A 139 -3.94 -0.88 3.59
C GLU A 139 -3.66 -1.75 4.81
N LYS A 140 -4.68 -2.03 5.59
CA LYS A 140 -4.63 -2.87 6.78
C LYS A 140 -5.47 -4.13 6.55
N PHE A 141 -4.83 -5.27 6.70
CA PHE A 141 -5.50 -6.57 6.61
C PHE A 141 -5.59 -7.21 7.99
N SER A 142 -6.78 -7.67 8.36
CA SER A 142 -7.01 -8.41 9.60
C SER A 142 -7.62 -9.77 9.31
N ARG A 143 -7.25 -10.78 10.10
CA ARG A 143 -7.91 -12.09 10.00
C ARG A 143 -9.33 -11.98 10.58
N LYS A 144 -10.31 -12.61 9.92
CA LYS A 144 -11.74 -12.62 10.37
C LYS A 144 -11.93 -13.02 11.84
N VAL A 145 -11.02 -13.84 12.38
CA VAL A 145 -11.05 -14.30 13.78
C VAL A 145 -10.85 -13.15 14.78
N ASN A 146 -10.04 -12.15 14.41
CA ASN A 146 -9.68 -11.03 15.29
C ASN A 146 -10.59 -9.80 15.11
N MET A 147 -11.54 -9.86 14.19
CA MET A 147 -12.47 -8.75 13.94
C MET A 147 -13.56 -8.71 14.99
N THR A 148 -13.87 -7.51 15.45
CA THR A 148 -15.07 -7.24 16.27
C THR A 148 -16.35 -7.47 15.47
N ALA A 149 -17.51 -7.55 16.14
CA ALA A 149 -18.78 -7.72 15.46
C ALA A 149 -19.15 -6.54 14.54
N THR A 150 -18.73 -5.32 14.88
CA THR A 150 -18.88 -4.10 14.08
C THR A 150 -18.02 -4.15 12.83
N GLU A 151 -16.74 -4.44 12.97
CA GLU A 151 -15.81 -4.57 11.84
C GLU A 151 -16.23 -5.67 10.86
N ARG A 152 -16.79 -6.77 11.35
CA ARG A 152 -17.32 -7.83 10.47
C ARG A 152 -18.53 -7.37 9.65
N ARG A 153 -19.40 -6.54 10.22
CA ARG A 153 -20.55 -5.98 9.48
C ARG A 153 -20.06 -5.02 8.39
N GLU A 154 -19.16 -4.10 8.75
CA GLU A 154 -18.58 -3.15 7.80
C GLU A 154 -17.82 -3.86 6.66
N ALA A 155 -17.06 -4.91 6.99
CA ALA A 155 -16.38 -5.72 5.99
C ALA A 155 -17.37 -6.43 5.06
N HIS A 156 -18.48 -6.96 5.61
CA HIS A 156 -19.53 -7.59 4.80
C HIS A 156 -20.26 -6.60 3.90
N GLU A 157 -20.54 -5.40 4.39
CA GLU A 157 -21.16 -4.33 3.59
C GLU A 157 -20.25 -3.88 2.45
N LYS A 158 -18.94 -3.72 2.73
CA LYS A 158 -17.95 -3.41 1.69
C LYS A 158 -17.87 -4.50 0.63
N ILE A 159 -17.78 -5.76 1.03
CA ILE A 159 -17.74 -6.89 0.08
C ILE A 159 -18.99 -6.85 -0.80
N ARG A 160 -20.16 -6.71 -0.21
CA ARG A 160 -21.42 -6.68 -0.94
C ARG A 160 -21.52 -5.48 -1.89
N SER A 161 -20.96 -4.32 -1.52
CA SER A 161 -20.93 -3.15 -2.40
C SER A 161 -20.03 -3.39 -3.61
N PHE A 162 -18.86 -3.99 -3.41
CA PHE A 162 -17.96 -4.38 -4.51
C PHE A 162 -18.56 -5.45 -5.42
N GLU A 163 -19.22 -6.47 -4.86
CA GLU A 163 -19.92 -7.50 -5.62
C GLU A 163 -20.99 -6.87 -6.52
N ASN A 164 -21.83 -5.98 -5.95
CA ASN A 164 -22.87 -5.29 -6.73
C ASN A 164 -22.31 -4.40 -7.84
N GLU A 165 -21.21 -3.68 -7.57
CA GLU A 165 -20.53 -2.84 -8.57
C GLU A 165 -19.96 -3.69 -9.71
N TYR A 166 -19.28 -4.79 -9.34
CA TYR A 166 -18.69 -5.70 -10.29
C TYR A 166 -19.73 -6.41 -11.17
N ASP A 167 -20.84 -6.84 -10.57
CA ASP A 167 -21.97 -7.42 -11.26
C ASP A 167 -22.61 -6.44 -12.26
N ALA A 168 -22.70 -5.16 -11.88
CA ALA A 168 -23.21 -4.13 -12.79
C ALA A 168 -22.31 -3.93 -14.02
N VAL A 169 -20.98 -3.98 -13.82
CA VAL A 169 -20.01 -3.91 -14.93
C VAL A 169 -20.12 -5.17 -15.82
N LEU A 170 -20.14 -6.35 -15.23
CA LEU A 170 -20.28 -7.61 -15.95
C LEU A 170 -21.56 -7.66 -16.79
N ARG A 171 -22.68 -7.26 -16.23
CA ARG A 171 -23.96 -7.20 -16.96
C ARG A 171 -23.88 -6.27 -18.15
N ARG A 172 -23.24 -5.12 -18.01
CA ARG A 172 -23.05 -4.15 -19.09
C ARG A 172 -22.21 -4.72 -20.23
N GLU A 173 -21.09 -5.36 -19.89
CA GLU A 173 -20.21 -5.93 -20.90
C GLU A 173 -20.82 -7.17 -21.60
N LEU A 174 -21.52 -8.01 -20.85
CA LEU A 174 -22.26 -9.13 -21.43
C LEU A 174 -23.40 -8.65 -22.34
N GLN A 175 -24.13 -7.60 -21.98
CA GLN A 175 -25.18 -7.03 -22.83
C GLN A 175 -24.58 -6.46 -24.12
N ARG A 176 -23.46 -5.75 -24.05
CA ARG A 176 -22.72 -5.28 -25.23
C ARG A 176 -22.35 -6.43 -26.15
N CYS A 177 -21.79 -7.49 -25.59
CA CYS A 177 -21.41 -8.68 -26.37
C CYS A 177 -22.60 -9.30 -27.07
N ILE A 178 -23.77 -9.38 -26.42
CA ILE A 178 -25.02 -9.90 -27.03
C ILE A 178 -25.49 -8.95 -28.16
N ASP A 179 -25.40 -7.65 -27.94
CA ASP A 179 -25.82 -6.66 -28.93
C ASP A 179 -24.91 -6.68 -30.17
N ASP A 180 -23.59 -6.76 -30.00
CA ASP A 180 -22.61 -6.90 -31.07
C ASP A 180 -22.82 -8.20 -31.86
N LEU A 181 -23.10 -9.29 -31.16
CA LEU A 181 -23.40 -10.57 -31.80
C LEU A 181 -24.73 -10.54 -32.62
N ASN A 182 -25.76 -9.89 -32.08
CA ASN A 182 -27.02 -9.73 -32.79
C ASN A 182 -26.85 -8.85 -34.03
N GLU A 183 -26.02 -7.83 -33.99
CA GLU A 183 -25.66 -6.99 -35.14
C GLU A 183 -24.92 -7.81 -36.21
N TYR A 184 -23.90 -8.58 -35.79
CA TYR A 184 -23.10 -9.40 -36.67
C TYR A 184 -23.95 -10.51 -37.38
N VAL A 185 -24.86 -11.16 -36.65
CA VAL A 185 -25.72 -12.25 -37.17
C VAL A 185 -26.95 -11.69 -37.94
N GLY A 186 -27.25 -10.38 -37.78
CA GLY A 186 -28.42 -9.76 -38.42
C GLY A 186 -29.77 -10.22 -37.87
N SER A 187 -29.76 -10.93 -36.73
CA SER A 187 -30.97 -11.43 -36.06
C SER A 187 -30.76 -11.54 -34.55
N LYS A 188 -31.84 -11.34 -33.78
CA LYS A 188 -31.79 -11.49 -32.32
C LYS A 188 -31.58 -12.95 -31.94
N MET A 189 -30.49 -13.23 -31.22
CA MET A 189 -30.17 -14.56 -30.74
C MET A 189 -31.16 -15.04 -29.70
N LYS A 190 -31.46 -16.32 -29.75
CA LYS A 190 -32.32 -17.03 -28.80
C LYS A 190 -31.52 -18.07 -28.05
N ASP A 191 -31.76 -18.17 -26.76
CA ASP A 191 -31.22 -19.24 -25.93
C ASP A 191 -31.63 -20.60 -26.49
N PRO A 192 -30.67 -21.49 -26.78
CA PRO A 192 -30.95 -22.79 -27.39
C PRO A 192 -31.82 -23.70 -26.51
N SER A 193 -31.80 -23.53 -25.18
CA SER A 193 -32.56 -24.33 -24.25
C SER A 193 -33.97 -23.79 -23.98
N THR A 194 -34.10 -22.50 -23.76
CA THR A 194 -35.37 -21.83 -23.39
C THR A 194 -36.12 -21.28 -24.62
N LYS A 195 -35.46 -21.12 -25.78
CA LYS A 195 -35.94 -20.48 -27.01
C LYS A 195 -36.41 -19.00 -26.82
N LYS A 196 -36.15 -18.42 -25.64
CA LYS A 196 -36.38 -17.01 -25.38
C LYS A 196 -35.25 -16.15 -25.93
N LEU A 197 -35.50 -14.85 -26.13
CA LEU A 197 -34.44 -13.94 -26.50
C LEU A 197 -33.33 -13.92 -25.44
N MET A 198 -32.08 -13.98 -25.90
CA MET A 198 -30.93 -13.88 -25.01
C MET A 198 -30.92 -12.53 -24.33
N ALA A 199 -30.92 -12.51 -23.00
CA ALA A 199 -30.81 -11.33 -22.17
C ALA A 199 -29.97 -11.67 -20.95
N VAL A 200 -29.22 -10.70 -20.45
CA VAL A 200 -28.40 -10.86 -19.24
C VAL A 200 -29.34 -10.87 -18.03
N THR A 201 -29.46 -12.02 -17.39
CA THR A 201 -30.22 -12.20 -16.13
C THR A 201 -29.25 -12.46 -14.98
N GLU A 202 -29.75 -12.41 -13.73
CA GLU A 202 -28.90 -12.78 -12.57
C GLU A 202 -28.33 -14.19 -12.67
N ALA A 203 -29.09 -15.12 -13.23
CA ALA A 203 -28.68 -16.51 -13.45
C ALA A 203 -27.62 -16.69 -14.55
N SER A 204 -27.34 -15.68 -15.38
CA SER A 204 -26.31 -15.74 -16.41
C SER A 204 -24.93 -15.27 -15.94
N LEU A 205 -24.80 -14.86 -14.68
CA LEU A 205 -23.54 -14.42 -14.07
C LEU A 205 -22.84 -15.54 -13.28
N PHE A 206 -23.47 -16.71 -13.11
CA PHE A 206 -22.94 -17.87 -12.38
C PHE A 206 -23.11 -19.17 -13.16
#